data_27566fdedbea16992da6564b3ff621c3
#
_entry.id   27566fdedbea16992da6564b3ff621c3
#
_cell.length_a   1.000
_cell.length_b   1.000
_cell.length_c   1.000
_cell.angle_alpha   90.00
_cell.angle_beta   90.00
_cell.angle_gamma   90.00
#
_symmetry.space_group_name_H-M   'P 1'
#
loop_
_entity.id
_entity.type
_entity.pdbx_description
1 polymer ?
#
loop_
_entity_poly.entity_id
_entity_poly.type
_entity_poly.pdbx_seq_one_letter_code
_entity_poly.pdbx_strand_id
1 'polypeptide(L)'
;MNREKENKNMKQNRLNLKKVAAIATVITLIGSLSGCSKSSKTSDSTDKKEITYGKSQGPYTILFEDAIKPILEKEGYTVKGIDFNDLSLNDIALNEGEIDFNVEQHTAYANNFNKTQNGDLVPISEIPTVPAGIFSANHTSLDEITEVAKIAVPDDASNTSRAYALLQKAGWIKLDEGVDLAQVTQNDIVENPYHLEFVEMKSLNIPTVLDEFDYAVITGSIVYNAGIDASTALLQEDILEHLILQVVVKEKNKDAKWAKDIVAAYHSEEFKKYMDENNKGLWYVSEDYFN
;
A
#
# COMPACT_ATOMS: atom_id res chain seq x y z
N MET A 1 -42.92 -1.09 36.34
CA MET A 1 -42.81 -2.56 36.25
C MET A 1 -41.55 -3.03 35.50
N ASN A 2 -40.73 -2.19 34.89
CA ASN A 2 -39.50 -2.59 34.20
C ASN A 2 -38.19 -2.43 34.98
N ARG A 3 -38.11 -1.58 36.01
CA ARG A 3 -36.88 -1.41 36.81
C ARG A 3 -36.61 -2.51 37.84
N GLU A 4 -37.61 -3.23 38.29
CA GLU A 4 -37.42 -4.36 39.23
C GLU A 4 -36.90 -5.65 38.54
N LYS A 5 -37.17 -5.85 37.25
CA LYS A 5 -36.64 -7.01 36.49
C LYS A 5 -35.15 -6.86 36.17
N GLU A 6 -34.69 -5.65 35.88
CA GLU A 6 -33.27 -5.38 35.62
C GLU A 6 -32.38 -5.55 36.85
N ASN A 7 -32.88 -5.15 38.03
CA ASN A 7 -32.14 -5.32 39.28
C ASN A 7 -32.06 -6.76 39.77
N LYS A 8 -33.01 -7.63 39.40
CA LYS A 8 -32.93 -9.09 39.67
C LYS A 8 -31.91 -9.79 38.80
N ASN A 9 -31.82 -9.42 37.52
CA ASN A 9 -30.84 -10.03 36.60
C ASN A 9 -29.39 -9.63 36.94
N MET A 10 -29.13 -8.39 37.41
CA MET A 10 -27.81 -7.99 37.87
C MET A 10 -27.35 -8.66 39.15
N LYS A 11 -28.27 -9.00 40.07
CA LYS A 11 -27.95 -9.76 41.29
C LYS A 11 -27.66 -11.23 40.99
N GLN A 12 -28.36 -11.83 40.01
CA GLN A 12 -28.17 -13.24 39.63
C GLN A 12 -26.82 -13.47 38.96
N ASN A 13 -26.38 -12.51 38.12
CA ASN A 13 -25.05 -12.57 37.47
C ASN A 13 -23.88 -12.36 38.43
N ARG A 14 -24.08 -11.60 39.51
CA ARG A 14 -23.03 -11.44 40.55
C ARG A 14 -22.88 -12.66 41.47
N LEU A 15 -23.90 -13.50 41.62
CA LEU A 15 -23.80 -14.74 42.40
C LEU A 15 -23.11 -15.88 41.64
N ASN A 16 -23.20 -15.88 40.32
CA ASN A 16 -22.55 -16.91 39.50
C ASN A 16 -21.01 -16.67 39.33
N LEU A 17 -20.55 -15.44 39.48
CA LEU A 17 -19.11 -15.12 39.41
C LEU A 17 -18.32 -15.50 40.69
N LYS A 18 -19.02 -15.77 41.83
CA LYS A 18 -18.38 -16.13 43.09
C LYS A 18 -18.25 -17.64 43.33
N LYS A 19 -18.74 -18.48 42.42
CA LYS A 19 -18.68 -19.95 42.54
C LYS A 19 -17.63 -20.64 41.69
N VAL A 20 -16.79 -19.90 40.95
CA VAL A 20 -15.71 -20.44 40.10
C VAL A 20 -14.32 -20.32 40.72
N ALA A 21 -14.21 -19.73 41.92
CA ALA A 21 -12.93 -19.45 42.57
C ALA A 21 -12.60 -20.35 43.78
N ALA A 22 -12.99 -21.61 43.73
CA ALA A 22 -12.64 -22.54 44.85
C ALA A 22 -12.56 -24.00 44.40
N ILE A 23 -11.60 -24.37 43.54
CA ILE A 23 -11.02 -25.70 43.43
C ILE A 23 -9.65 -25.59 42.74
N ALA A 24 -8.62 -25.38 43.52
CA ALA A 24 -7.25 -25.65 43.11
C ALA A 24 -6.35 -25.56 44.38
N THR A 25 -6.26 -26.65 45.15
CA THR A 25 -5.10 -26.88 46.01
C THR A 25 -4.97 -28.38 46.27
N VAL A 26 -3.73 -28.82 46.19
CA VAL A 26 -3.18 -30.12 46.62
C VAL A 26 -2.97 -31.12 45.49
N ILE A 27 -1.75 -31.17 44.97
CA ILE A 27 -0.88 -32.32 44.99
C ILE A 27 0.58 -31.79 44.98
N THR A 28 1.30 -32.16 46.03
CA THR A 28 2.68 -31.78 46.31
C THR A 28 3.63 -32.95 46.07
N LEU A 29 4.81 -32.63 45.53
CA LEU A 29 6.15 -33.32 45.68
C LEU A 29 6.32 -34.79 45.27
N ILE A 30 7.30 -34.96 44.38
CA ILE A 30 8.55 -35.76 44.49
C ILE A 30 9.22 -35.62 43.11
N GLY A 31 10.31 -34.96 42.90
CA GLY A 31 11.67 -35.37 43.15
C GLY A 31 12.41 -35.56 41.86
N SER A 32 13.52 -34.89 41.76
CA SER A 32 14.76 -35.28 41.09
C SER A 32 15.36 -34.22 40.17
N LEU A 33 16.46 -33.69 40.62
CA LEU A 33 17.43 -32.89 39.90
C LEU A 33 17.86 -33.58 38.60
N SER A 34 17.69 -32.87 37.49
CA SER A 34 18.61 -32.96 36.36
C SER A 34 18.65 -31.57 35.73
N GLY A 35 19.74 -30.90 35.91
CA GLY A 35 20.02 -29.62 35.29
C GLY A 35 20.08 -29.78 33.79
N CYS A 36 19.19 -29.07 33.12
CA CYS A 36 19.38 -28.59 31.76
C CYS A 36 18.99 -27.14 31.75
N SER A 37 19.98 -26.30 31.73
CA SER A 37 19.87 -24.90 31.36
C SER A 37 19.21 -24.83 29.98
N LYS A 38 17.87 -24.62 29.95
CA LYS A 38 17.21 -24.18 28.77
C LYS A 38 17.42 -22.68 28.69
N SER A 39 18.52 -22.30 28.06
CA SER A 39 18.62 -21.03 27.38
C SER A 39 17.28 -20.79 26.65
N SER A 40 16.57 -19.77 27.07
CA SER A 40 15.50 -19.19 26.25
C SER A 40 16.15 -18.77 24.94
N LYS A 41 16.11 -19.67 23.96
CA LYS A 41 16.31 -19.26 22.58
C LYS A 41 15.18 -18.28 22.28
N THR A 42 15.49 -16.99 22.28
CA THR A 42 14.86 -16.03 21.41
C THR A 42 14.77 -16.75 20.08
N SER A 43 13.57 -17.01 19.59
CA SER A 43 13.36 -17.55 18.25
C SER A 43 13.89 -16.48 17.31
N ASP A 44 15.10 -16.70 16.84
CA ASP A 44 15.73 -15.91 15.82
C ASP A 44 14.81 -15.99 14.59
N SER A 45 14.37 -14.84 14.09
CA SER A 45 13.47 -14.71 12.95
C SER A 45 14.08 -15.20 11.62
N THR A 46 15.23 -15.88 11.69
CA THR A 46 16.06 -16.27 10.55
C THR A 46 15.54 -17.46 9.75
N ASP A 47 14.62 -18.26 10.29
CA ASP A 47 14.14 -19.50 9.65
C ASP A 47 12.65 -19.51 9.28
N LYS A 48 11.98 -18.34 9.27
CA LYS A 48 10.58 -18.27 8.84
C LYS A 48 10.49 -18.63 7.37
N LYS A 49 9.80 -19.74 7.05
CA LYS A 49 9.59 -20.24 5.68
C LYS A 49 8.16 -20.06 5.17
N GLU A 50 7.21 -19.76 6.04
CA GLU A 50 5.87 -19.35 5.66
C GLU A 50 5.76 -17.82 5.81
N ILE A 51 5.53 -17.12 4.69
CA ILE A 51 5.36 -15.67 4.65
C ILE A 51 4.00 -15.31 4.06
N THR A 52 3.41 -14.26 4.61
CA THR A 52 2.09 -13.78 4.21
C THR A 52 2.20 -12.38 3.62
N TYR A 53 1.44 -12.09 2.56
CA TYR A 53 1.40 -10.76 1.97
C TYR A 53 -0.02 -10.28 1.75
N GLY A 54 -0.20 -8.96 1.82
CA GLY A 54 -1.46 -8.31 1.51
C GLY A 54 -1.62 -8.17 0.00
N LYS A 55 -2.74 -8.66 -0.52
CA LYS A 55 -3.11 -8.56 -1.93
C LYS A 55 -4.11 -7.44 -2.10
N SER A 56 -3.90 -6.60 -3.10
CA SER A 56 -4.90 -5.69 -3.62
C SER A 56 -5.22 -6.07 -5.07
N GLN A 57 -6.38 -5.68 -5.57
CA GLN A 57 -6.62 -5.80 -7.02
C GLN A 57 -5.67 -4.85 -7.74
N GLY A 58 -4.87 -5.38 -8.67
CA GLY A 58 -3.99 -4.54 -9.45
C GLY A 58 -2.76 -5.22 -10.02
N PRO A 59 -2.00 -4.46 -10.81
CA PRO A 59 -0.87 -4.98 -11.56
C PRO A 59 0.27 -5.46 -10.65
N TYR A 60 0.43 -4.87 -9.45
CA TYR A 60 1.53 -5.19 -8.54
C TYR A 60 1.37 -6.56 -7.89
N THR A 61 0.15 -6.91 -7.41
CA THR A 61 -0.15 -8.27 -6.96
C THR A 61 0.10 -9.28 -8.09
N ILE A 62 -0.34 -8.99 -9.33
CA ILE A 62 -0.15 -9.88 -10.47
C ILE A 62 1.34 -10.05 -10.79
N LEU A 63 2.10 -8.95 -10.85
CA LEU A 63 3.55 -9.01 -11.07
C LEU A 63 4.25 -9.85 -10.00
N PHE A 64 3.88 -9.68 -8.73
CA PHE A 64 4.42 -10.46 -7.64
C PHE A 64 4.07 -11.96 -7.78
N GLU A 65 2.81 -12.28 -8.05
CA GLU A 65 2.33 -13.67 -8.16
C GLU A 65 2.93 -14.40 -9.36
N ASP A 66 3.08 -13.72 -10.50
CA ASP A 66 3.56 -14.32 -11.74
C ASP A 66 5.09 -14.43 -11.80
N ALA A 67 5.81 -13.48 -11.23
CA ALA A 67 7.25 -13.38 -11.38
C ALA A 67 8.06 -13.67 -10.11
N ILE A 68 7.68 -13.09 -8.97
CA ILE A 68 8.47 -13.12 -7.73
C ILE A 68 8.14 -14.32 -6.85
N LYS A 69 6.85 -14.59 -6.65
CA LYS A 69 6.39 -15.72 -5.83
C LYS A 69 6.98 -17.06 -6.29
N PRO A 70 7.03 -17.39 -7.60
CA PRO A 70 7.66 -18.63 -8.06
C PRO A 70 9.16 -18.73 -7.71
N ILE A 71 9.89 -17.61 -7.70
CA ILE A 71 11.30 -17.57 -7.28
C ILE A 71 11.42 -17.94 -5.82
N LEU A 72 10.62 -17.29 -4.96
CA LEU A 72 10.62 -17.57 -3.52
C LEU A 72 10.19 -19.00 -3.19
N GLU A 73 9.22 -19.55 -3.91
CA GLU A 73 8.78 -20.94 -3.72
C GLU A 73 9.88 -21.97 -4.11
N LYS A 74 10.69 -21.68 -5.16
CA LYS A 74 11.89 -22.48 -5.47
C LYS A 74 12.95 -22.46 -4.37
N GLU A 75 13.02 -21.35 -3.60
CA GLU A 75 13.90 -21.21 -2.44
C GLU A 75 13.33 -21.86 -1.15
N GLY A 76 12.16 -22.48 -1.28
CA GLY A 76 11.50 -23.24 -0.22
C GLY A 76 10.62 -22.41 0.70
N TYR A 77 10.15 -21.24 0.25
CA TYR A 77 9.12 -20.47 0.93
C TYR A 77 7.72 -21.01 0.61
N THR A 78 6.81 -20.88 1.56
CA THR A 78 5.36 -20.97 1.34
C THR A 78 4.82 -19.55 1.40
N VAL A 79 4.32 -19.05 0.27
CA VAL A 79 3.87 -17.66 0.13
C VAL A 79 2.35 -17.62 0.07
N LYS A 80 1.71 -16.98 1.05
CA LYS A 80 0.25 -16.90 1.18
C LYS A 80 -0.23 -15.46 1.03
N GLY A 81 -1.17 -15.22 0.10
CA GLY A 81 -1.83 -13.93 -0.07
C GLY A 81 -3.11 -13.82 0.76
N ILE A 82 -3.37 -12.65 1.32
CA ILE A 82 -4.60 -12.26 2.00
C ILE A 82 -5.19 -11.09 1.23
N ASP A 83 -6.45 -11.23 0.78
CA ASP A 83 -7.12 -10.23 -0.04
C ASP A 83 -7.61 -9.04 0.79
N PHE A 84 -7.33 -7.83 0.32
CA PHE A 84 -7.82 -6.57 0.86
C PHE A 84 -8.49 -5.75 -0.24
N ASN A 85 -9.62 -5.12 0.07
CA ASN A 85 -10.35 -4.27 -0.87
C ASN A 85 -9.86 -2.81 -0.88
N ASP A 86 -8.96 -2.47 0.06
CA ASP A 86 -8.46 -1.11 0.27
C ASP A 86 -7.04 -1.17 0.80
N LEU A 87 -6.15 -0.31 0.26
CA LEU A 87 -4.75 -0.27 0.65
C LEU A 87 -4.56 0.13 2.12
N SER A 88 -5.42 1.01 2.65
CA SER A 88 -5.35 1.41 4.07
C SER A 88 -5.59 0.22 5.00
N LEU A 89 -6.53 -0.67 4.66
CA LEU A 89 -6.76 -1.90 5.43
C LEU A 89 -5.60 -2.89 5.32
N ASN A 90 -4.97 -2.98 4.14
CA ASN A 90 -3.76 -3.77 3.93
C ASN A 90 -2.62 -3.27 4.83
N ASP A 91 -2.41 -1.96 4.89
CA ASP A 91 -1.38 -1.35 5.74
C ASP A 91 -1.67 -1.50 7.23
N ILE A 92 -2.93 -1.40 7.65
CA ILE A 92 -3.33 -1.69 9.04
C ILE A 92 -2.94 -3.14 9.39
N ALA A 93 -3.31 -4.12 8.55
CA ALA A 93 -2.98 -5.53 8.78
C ALA A 93 -1.45 -5.76 8.82
N LEU A 94 -0.68 -5.08 7.95
CA LEU A 94 0.77 -5.11 7.98
C LEU A 94 1.31 -4.50 9.28
N ASN A 95 0.79 -3.34 9.68
CA ASN A 95 1.21 -2.66 10.89
C ASN A 95 0.87 -3.44 12.17
N GLU A 96 -0.23 -4.17 12.18
CA GLU A 96 -0.61 -5.07 13.29
C GLU A 96 0.16 -6.41 13.26
N GLY A 97 0.79 -6.74 12.14
CA GLY A 97 1.57 -7.95 11.94
C GLY A 97 0.71 -9.17 11.60
N GLU A 98 -0.47 -8.95 11.05
CA GLU A 98 -1.35 -10.00 10.51
C GLU A 98 -0.81 -10.51 9.16
N ILE A 99 -0.09 -9.66 8.43
CA ILE A 99 0.69 -10.00 7.24
C ILE A 99 2.14 -9.56 7.42
N ASP A 100 3.04 -10.09 6.61
CA ASP A 100 4.49 -9.85 6.71
C ASP A 100 4.96 -8.68 5.84
N PHE A 101 4.36 -8.51 4.66
CA PHE A 101 4.71 -7.47 3.70
C PHE A 101 3.55 -7.15 2.76
N ASN A 102 3.68 -6.05 2.03
CA ASN A 102 2.93 -5.77 0.81
C ASN A 102 3.82 -5.15 -0.27
N VAL A 103 3.27 -5.02 -1.49
CA VAL A 103 3.96 -4.49 -2.68
C VAL A 103 3.07 -3.49 -3.41
N GLU A 104 2.19 -2.80 -2.68
CA GLU A 104 1.06 -2.05 -3.24
C GLU A 104 1.20 -0.54 -3.08
N GLN A 105 2.30 -0.06 -2.48
CA GLN A 105 2.45 1.35 -2.12
C GLN A 105 3.85 1.88 -2.41
N HIS A 106 3.92 3.19 -2.62
CA HIS A 106 5.16 3.93 -2.73
C HIS A 106 5.58 4.56 -1.40
N THR A 107 6.82 5.03 -1.32
CA THR A 107 7.43 5.59 -0.09
C THR A 107 6.59 6.72 0.52
N ALA A 108 6.04 7.63 -0.30
CA ALA A 108 5.23 8.75 0.19
C ALA A 108 3.94 8.27 0.89
N TYR A 109 3.30 7.20 0.36
CA TYR A 109 2.10 6.63 0.97
C TYR A 109 2.42 5.96 2.33
N ALA A 110 3.46 5.13 2.39
CA ALA A 110 3.91 4.49 3.64
C ALA A 110 4.27 5.54 4.71
N ASN A 111 4.96 6.62 4.32
CA ASN A 111 5.30 7.71 5.23
C ASN A 111 4.06 8.44 5.75
N ASN A 112 3.07 8.70 4.89
CA ASN A 112 1.80 9.32 5.32
C ASN A 112 1.02 8.40 6.25
N PHE A 113 0.96 7.09 5.98
CA PHE A 113 0.36 6.10 6.86
C PHE A 113 1.04 6.13 8.24
N ASN A 114 2.36 6.06 8.29
CA ASN A 114 3.11 6.11 9.55
C ASN A 114 2.80 7.38 10.35
N LYS A 115 2.76 8.53 9.68
CA LYS A 115 2.46 9.83 10.31
C LYS A 115 1.05 9.89 10.88
N THR A 116 0.06 9.36 10.15
CA THR A 116 -1.37 9.50 10.52
C THR A 116 -1.88 8.39 11.43
N GLN A 117 -1.31 7.19 11.32
CA GLN A 117 -1.71 5.99 12.07
C GLN A 117 -0.71 5.59 13.16
N ASN A 118 0.36 6.39 13.36
CA ASN A 118 1.47 6.05 14.27
C ASN A 118 2.05 4.67 13.95
N GLY A 119 2.23 4.40 12.66
CA GLY A 119 2.75 3.13 12.15
C GLY A 119 4.28 3.07 12.15
N ASP A 120 4.80 1.89 11.81
CA ASP A 120 6.23 1.60 11.67
C ASP A 120 6.55 0.82 10.37
N LEU A 121 5.85 1.17 9.29
CA LEU A 121 6.06 0.58 7.97
C LEU A 121 7.34 1.13 7.32
N VAL A 122 8.13 0.24 6.71
CA VAL A 122 9.42 0.59 6.11
C VAL A 122 9.50 0.03 4.69
N PRO A 123 9.69 0.90 3.67
CA PRO A 123 10.11 0.50 2.34
C PRO A 123 11.50 -0.13 2.38
N ILE A 124 11.70 -1.28 1.72
CA ILE A 124 12.97 -2.01 1.72
C ILE A 124 13.57 -2.25 0.34
N SER A 125 12.77 -2.11 -0.73
CA SER A 125 13.25 -2.22 -2.11
C SER A 125 12.26 -1.58 -3.07
N GLU A 126 12.77 -0.84 -4.03
CA GLU A 126 12.00 -0.41 -5.18
C GLU A 126 11.49 -1.61 -5.99
N ILE A 127 10.34 -1.43 -6.65
CA ILE A 127 9.79 -2.39 -7.61
C ILE A 127 9.29 -1.65 -8.85
N PRO A 128 9.13 -2.35 -10.00
CA PRO A 128 8.57 -1.74 -11.19
C PRO A 128 7.27 -1.01 -10.91
N THR A 129 7.11 0.18 -11.46
CA THR A 129 6.03 1.11 -11.12
C THR A 129 5.23 1.51 -12.35
N VAL A 130 3.89 1.50 -12.25
CA VAL A 130 3.03 1.99 -13.33
C VAL A 130 2.78 3.50 -13.14
N PRO A 131 3.09 4.33 -14.17
CA PRO A 131 2.95 5.79 -14.04
C PRO A 131 1.49 6.23 -13.94
N ALA A 132 1.25 7.34 -13.24
CA ALA A 132 -0.01 8.06 -13.30
C ALA A 132 -0.11 8.85 -14.61
N GLY A 133 -1.34 9.18 -15.02
CA GLY A 133 -1.59 9.97 -16.22
C GLY A 133 -2.78 10.89 -16.09
N ILE A 134 -2.85 11.86 -17.02
CA ILE A 134 -4.04 12.67 -17.29
C ILE A 134 -4.85 11.95 -18.35
N PHE A 135 -6.12 11.73 -18.05
CA PHE A 135 -7.08 11.06 -18.92
C PHE A 135 -8.31 11.95 -19.14
N SER A 136 -9.02 11.71 -20.22
CA SER A 136 -10.31 12.32 -20.51
C SER A 136 -11.19 11.36 -21.31
N ALA A 137 -12.50 11.39 -21.05
CA ALA A 137 -13.49 10.76 -21.90
C ALA A 137 -14.00 11.73 -22.99
N ASN A 138 -13.80 13.04 -22.80
CA ASN A 138 -14.41 14.11 -23.59
C ASN A 138 -13.41 14.82 -24.51
N HIS A 139 -12.09 14.72 -24.22
CA HIS A 139 -11.02 15.42 -24.93
C HIS A 139 -9.94 14.46 -25.42
N THR A 140 -9.26 14.83 -26.49
CA THR A 140 -8.20 14.04 -27.12
C THR A 140 -6.81 14.70 -27.02
N SER A 141 -6.75 15.93 -26.49
CA SER A 141 -5.51 16.71 -26.33
C SER A 141 -5.56 17.56 -25.07
N LEU A 142 -4.41 17.83 -24.47
CA LEU A 142 -4.25 18.80 -23.39
C LEU A 142 -4.56 20.23 -23.83
N ASP A 143 -4.38 20.54 -25.13
CA ASP A 143 -4.62 21.87 -25.70
C ASP A 143 -6.12 22.22 -25.77
N GLU A 144 -7.01 21.25 -25.56
CA GLU A 144 -8.47 21.47 -25.51
C GLU A 144 -8.94 21.97 -24.14
N ILE A 145 -8.02 22.25 -23.20
CA ILE A 145 -8.37 22.81 -21.89
C ILE A 145 -9.08 24.14 -22.03
N THR A 146 -10.18 24.31 -21.30
CA THR A 146 -10.99 25.54 -21.30
C THR A 146 -11.00 26.18 -19.91
N GLU A 147 -11.46 27.45 -19.86
CA GLU A 147 -11.74 28.09 -18.57
C GLU A 147 -12.79 27.31 -17.78
N VAL A 148 -12.60 27.23 -16.47
CA VAL A 148 -13.50 26.56 -15.50
C VAL A 148 -13.66 25.06 -15.74
N ALA A 149 -12.69 24.42 -16.46
CA ALA A 149 -12.70 22.98 -16.65
C ALA A 149 -12.62 22.25 -15.30
N LYS A 150 -13.38 21.16 -15.17
CA LYS A 150 -13.42 20.32 -13.97
C LYS A 150 -12.45 19.16 -14.07
N ILE A 151 -11.61 19.02 -13.06
CA ILE A 151 -10.58 17.99 -13.02
C ILE A 151 -10.77 17.13 -11.77
N ALA A 152 -10.99 15.82 -11.96
CA ALA A 152 -10.98 14.85 -10.87
C ALA A 152 -9.55 14.50 -10.49
N VAL A 153 -9.27 14.49 -9.17
CA VAL A 153 -7.97 14.10 -8.61
C VAL A 153 -8.17 13.17 -7.40
N PRO A 154 -7.18 12.32 -7.06
CA PRO A 154 -7.23 11.50 -5.84
C PRO A 154 -7.39 12.34 -4.57
N ASP A 155 -8.03 11.77 -3.52
CA ASP A 155 -8.24 12.43 -2.21
C ASP A 155 -7.28 11.97 -1.11
N ASP A 156 -6.42 10.97 -1.38
CA ASP A 156 -5.35 10.63 -0.45
C ASP A 156 -4.15 11.55 -0.64
N ALA A 157 -3.55 12.01 0.47
CA ALA A 157 -2.58 13.10 0.49
C ALA A 157 -1.41 12.88 -0.48
N SER A 158 -0.90 11.66 -0.61
CA SER A 158 0.26 11.39 -1.46
C SER A 158 -0.08 11.38 -2.94
N ASN A 159 -1.22 10.82 -3.34
CA ASN A 159 -1.66 10.84 -4.74
C ASN A 159 -2.31 12.18 -5.13
N THR A 160 -2.88 12.93 -4.18
CA THR A 160 -3.28 14.34 -4.39
C THR A 160 -2.06 15.18 -4.76
N SER A 161 -0.98 15.09 -3.99
CA SER A 161 0.29 15.78 -4.31
C SER A 161 0.82 15.39 -5.69
N ARG A 162 0.82 14.09 -5.99
CA ARG A 162 1.21 13.54 -7.28
C ARG A 162 0.38 14.11 -8.43
N ALA A 163 -0.94 14.24 -8.23
CA ALA A 163 -1.84 14.80 -9.22
C ALA A 163 -1.53 16.27 -9.52
N TYR A 164 -1.34 17.10 -8.49
CA TYR A 164 -1.01 18.51 -8.70
C TYR A 164 0.38 18.68 -9.36
N ALA A 165 1.37 17.86 -9.03
CA ALA A 165 2.65 17.88 -9.73
C ALA A 165 2.50 17.54 -11.23
N LEU A 166 1.63 16.58 -11.58
CA LEU A 166 1.34 16.24 -12.97
C LEU A 166 0.58 17.35 -13.70
N LEU A 167 -0.37 18.01 -13.03
CA LEU A 167 -1.07 19.17 -13.59
C LEU A 167 -0.13 20.38 -13.81
N GLN A 168 0.87 20.56 -12.94
CA GLN A 168 1.94 21.53 -13.19
C GLN A 168 2.78 21.14 -14.40
N LYS A 169 3.14 19.85 -14.56
CA LYS A 169 3.84 19.35 -15.76
C LYS A 169 3.04 19.61 -17.03
N ALA A 170 1.72 19.52 -16.96
CA ALA A 170 0.83 19.88 -18.08
C ALA A 170 0.83 21.40 -18.40
N GLY A 171 1.39 22.23 -17.52
CA GLY A 171 1.37 23.68 -17.67
C GLY A 171 0.04 24.33 -17.32
N TRP A 172 -0.85 23.60 -16.66
CA TRP A 172 -2.19 24.09 -16.32
C TRP A 172 -2.26 24.86 -15.02
N ILE A 173 -1.32 24.59 -14.11
CA ILE A 173 -1.18 25.30 -12.83
C ILE A 173 0.31 25.55 -12.56
N LYS A 174 0.56 26.45 -11.61
CA LYS A 174 1.89 26.62 -11.02
C LYS A 174 1.81 26.42 -9.51
N LEU A 175 2.67 25.60 -8.97
CA LEU A 175 2.84 25.37 -7.53
C LEU A 175 3.84 26.35 -6.95
N ASP A 176 3.75 26.62 -5.65
CA ASP A 176 4.77 27.37 -4.92
C ASP A 176 6.14 26.69 -5.06
N GLU A 177 7.19 27.46 -5.39
CA GLU A 177 8.55 26.94 -5.63
C GLU A 177 9.19 26.35 -4.36
N GLY A 178 8.70 26.69 -3.18
CA GLY A 178 9.20 26.20 -1.89
C GLY A 178 8.50 24.95 -1.37
N VAL A 179 7.44 24.47 -2.07
CA VAL A 179 6.65 23.33 -1.57
C VAL A 179 7.41 22.01 -1.76
N ASP A 180 7.29 21.15 -0.77
CA ASP A 180 7.69 19.74 -0.91
C ASP A 180 6.68 18.99 -1.80
N LEU A 181 7.12 18.55 -2.98
CA LEU A 181 6.28 17.85 -3.95
C LEU A 181 5.64 16.55 -3.41
N ALA A 182 6.09 16.03 -2.27
CA ALA A 182 5.45 14.91 -1.60
C ALA A 182 4.26 15.30 -0.70
N GLN A 183 4.00 16.60 -0.50
CA GLN A 183 3.01 17.13 0.44
C GLN A 183 2.13 18.25 -0.15
N VAL A 184 2.13 18.41 -1.47
CA VAL A 184 1.35 19.45 -2.17
C VAL A 184 -0.15 19.28 -1.92
N THR A 185 -0.81 20.40 -1.69
CA THR A 185 -2.27 20.51 -1.59
C THR A 185 -2.78 21.56 -2.58
N GLN A 186 -4.08 21.68 -2.74
CA GLN A 186 -4.69 22.73 -3.57
C GLN A 186 -4.30 24.15 -3.11
N ASN A 187 -3.97 24.34 -1.82
CA ASN A 187 -3.57 25.64 -1.27
C ASN A 187 -2.19 26.11 -1.76
N ASP A 188 -1.39 25.20 -2.28
CA ASP A 188 -0.04 25.47 -2.78
C ASP A 188 -0.03 25.89 -4.26
N ILE A 189 -1.21 25.97 -4.90
CA ILE A 189 -1.38 26.47 -6.27
C ILE A 189 -1.30 27.99 -6.24
N VAL A 190 -0.25 28.56 -6.83
CA VAL A 190 -0.05 30.03 -6.92
C VAL A 190 -0.54 30.63 -8.22
N GLU A 191 -0.65 29.84 -9.30
CA GLU A 191 -1.27 30.25 -10.57
C GLU A 191 -2.21 29.18 -11.08
N ASN A 192 -3.41 29.59 -11.47
CA ASN A 192 -4.43 28.77 -12.11
C ASN A 192 -5.08 29.59 -13.23
N PRO A 193 -4.38 29.74 -14.38
CA PRO A 193 -4.78 30.68 -15.43
C PRO A 193 -6.10 30.32 -16.13
N TYR A 194 -6.50 29.04 -16.06
CA TYR A 194 -7.76 28.54 -16.62
C TYR A 194 -8.91 28.52 -15.58
N HIS A 195 -8.67 28.96 -14.33
CA HIS A 195 -9.65 28.89 -13.25
C HIS A 195 -10.22 27.48 -13.03
N LEU A 196 -9.35 26.45 -13.16
CA LEU A 196 -9.72 25.05 -13.06
C LEU A 196 -10.39 24.74 -11.71
N GLU A 197 -11.44 23.93 -11.76
CA GLU A 197 -12.13 23.40 -10.59
C GLU A 197 -11.62 21.98 -10.28
N PHE A 198 -11.01 21.77 -9.11
CA PHE A 198 -10.51 20.48 -8.70
C PHE A 198 -11.51 19.77 -7.78
N VAL A 199 -11.80 18.51 -8.07
CA VAL A 199 -12.67 17.66 -7.25
C VAL A 199 -11.85 16.49 -6.75
N GLU A 200 -11.49 16.55 -5.46
CA GLU A 200 -10.81 15.47 -4.77
C GLU A 200 -11.79 14.35 -4.45
N MET A 201 -11.47 13.11 -4.84
CA MET A 201 -12.30 11.94 -4.61
C MET A 201 -11.46 10.66 -4.51
N LYS A 202 -12.07 9.61 -3.96
CA LYS A 202 -11.43 8.29 -3.88
C LYS A 202 -10.97 7.83 -5.26
N SER A 203 -9.68 7.48 -5.38
CA SER A 203 -9.05 7.07 -6.64
C SER A 203 -9.84 5.99 -7.38
N LEU A 204 -10.39 5.00 -6.66
CA LEU A 204 -11.21 3.93 -7.24
C LEU A 204 -12.51 4.42 -7.92
N ASN A 205 -13.02 5.60 -7.55
CA ASN A 205 -14.26 6.14 -8.11
C ASN A 205 -14.01 6.93 -9.40
N ILE A 206 -12.81 7.51 -9.58
CA ILE A 206 -12.49 8.41 -10.70
C ILE A 206 -12.84 7.78 -12.07
N PRO A 207 -12.44 6.53 -12.38
CA PRO A 207 -12.78 5.92 -13.67
C PRO A 207 -14.29 5.80 -13.93
N THR A 208 -15.10 5.66 -12.90
CA THR A 208 -16.55 5.43 -13.03
C THR A 208 -17.35 6.70 -13.34
N VAL A 209 -16.72 7.86 -13.16
CA VAL A 209 -17.30 9.19 -13.39
C VAL A 209 -16.45 10.03 -14.35
N LEU A 210 -15.54 9.40 -15.09
CA LEU A 210 -14.58 10.09 -15.96
C LEU A 210 -15.29 10.99 -17.01
N ASP A 211 -16.45 10.59 -17.48
CA ASP A 211 -17.27 11.34 -18.46
C ASP A 211 -17.98 12.56 -17.86
N GLU A 212 -18.04 12.70 -16.54
CA GLU A 212 -18.59 13.87 -15.83
C GLU A 212 -17.55 15.00 -15.66
N PHE A 213 -16.27 14.73 -16.00
CA PHE A 213 -15.14 15.64 -15.88
C PHE A 213 -14.54 15.96 -17.24
N ASP A 214 -13.95 17.15 -17.37
CA ASP A 214 -13.17 17.49 -18.56
C ASP A 214 -11.90 16.63 -18.61
N TYR A 215 -11.22 16.49 -17.48
CA TYR A 215 -10.04 15.65 -17.32
C TYR A 215 -10.00 15.01 -15.92
N ALA A 216 -9.19 13.96 -15.81
CA ALA A 216 -8.89 13.34 -14.51
C ALA A 216 -7.42 12.92 -14.42
N VAL A 217 -6.84 13.02 -13.22
CA VAL A 217 -5.57 12.36 -12.92
C VAL A 217 -5.87 11.01 -12.31
N ILE A 218 -5.40 9.95 -12.96
CA ILE A 218 -5.62 8.57 -12.54
C ILE A 218 -4.28 7.88 -12.33
N THR A 219 -4.08 7.27 -11.18
CA THR A 219 -2.87 6.49 -10.88
C THR A 219 -2.85 5.19 -11.66
N GLY A 220 -1.67 4.70 -12.01
CA GLY A 220 -1.51 3.58 -12.95
C GLY A 220 -2.19 2.28 -12.52
N SER A 221 -2.19 1.95 -11.22
CA SER A 221 -2.92 0.78 -10.70
C SER A 221 -4.44 0.90 -10.91
N ILE A 222 -4.99 2.10 -10.77
CA ILE A 222 -6.41 2.37 -10.98
C ILE A 222 -6.77 2.30 -12.47
N VAL A 223 -5.91 2.84 -13.35
CA VAL A 223 -6.03 2.69 -14.81
C VAL A 223 -6.11 1.22 -15.19
N TYR A 224 -5.18 0.41 -14.67
CA TYR A 224 -5.13 -1.02 -14.91
C TYR A 224 -6.41 -1.72 -14.42
N ASN A 225 -6.83 -1.45 -13.19
CA ASN A 225 -8.00 -2.08 -12.58
C ASN A 225 -9.31 -1.75 -13.30
N ALA A 226 -9.42 -0.53 -13.81
CA ALA A 226 -10.59 -0.07 -14.59
C ALA A 226 -10.58 -0.61 -16.03
N GLY A 227 -9.52 -1.28 -16.48
CA GLY A 227 -9.36 -1.75 -17.86
C GLY A 227 -9.22 -0.59 -18.86
N ILE A 228 -8.78 0.58 -18.40
CA ILE A 228 -8.47 1.72 -19.27
C ILE A 228 -7.15 1.43 -20.00
N ASP A 229 -7.13 1.68 -21.30
CA ASP A 229 -5.88 1.58 -22.07
C ASP A 229 -4.91 2.70 -21.64
N ALA A 230 -3.81 2.33 -21.00
CA ALA A 230 -2.80 3.27 -20.51
C ALA A 230 -2.21 4.16 -21.65
N SER A 231 -2.24 3.68 -22.89
CA SER A 231 -1.77 4.45 -24.06
C SER A 231 -2.69 5.64 -24.41
N THR A 232 -3.89 5.70 -23.84
CA THR A 232 -4.82 6.83 -24.01
C THR A 232 -4.53 7.99 -23.06
N ALA A 233 -3.54 7.86 -22.17
CA ALA A 233 -3.09 8.97 -21.34
C ALA A 233 -2.63 10.15 -22.22
N LEU A 234 -3.22 11.32 -21.97
CA LEU A 234 -2.85 12.56 -22.67
C LEU A 234 -1.48 13.09 -22.20
N LEU A 235 -1.12 12.78 -20.97
CA LEU A 235 0.19 13.02 -20.36
C LEU A 235 0.46 11.99 -19.27
N GLN A 236 1.66 11.46 -19.24
CA GLN A 236 2.13 10.65 -18.12
C GLN A 236 3.12 11.45 -17.25
N GLU A 237 3.18 11.11 -15.98
CA GLU A 237 4.14 11.71 -15.04
C GLU A 237 5.58 11.31 -15.36
N ASP A 238 6.54 12.10 -14.84
CA ASP A 238 7.90 11.66 -14.58
C ASP A 238 7.90 11.13 -13.14
N ILE A 239 8.18 9.83 -12.97
CA ILE A 239 8.05 9.21 -11.65
C ILE A 239 9.15 9.76 -10.74
N LEU A 240 8.74 10.47 -9.69
CA LEU A 240 9.63 10.95 -8.66
C LEU A 240 10.02 9.80 -7.73
N GLU A 241 11.23 9.85 -7.16
CA GLU A 241 11.79 8.80 -6.30
C GLU A 241 10.82 8.33 -5.19
N HIS A 242 10.17 9.27 -4.50
CA HIS A 242 9.23 8.95 -3.44
C HIS A 242 7.90 8.32 -3.91
N LEU A 243 7.66 8.27 -5.23
CA LEU A 243 6.49 7.67 -5.88
C LEU A 243 6.79 6.31 -6.51
N ILE A 244 8.03 5.84 -6.47
CA ILE A 244 8.40 4.49 -6.90
C ILE A 244 7.81 3.50 -5.88
N LEU A 245 7.14 2.48 -6.39
CA LEU A 245 6.53 1.42 -5.58
C LEU A 245 7.60 0.62 -4.86
N GLN A 246 7.24 0.06 -3.71
CA GLN A 246 8.16 -0.56 -2.79
C GLN A 246 7.66 -1.93 -2.31
N VAL A 247 8.58 -2.80 -1.99
CA VAL A 247 8.34 -3.84 -1.00
C VAL A 247 8.31 -3.17 0.36
N VAL A 248 7.20 -3.30 1.09
CA VAL A 248 7.02 -2.67 2.40
C VAL A 248 6.83 -3.71 3.48
N VAL A 249 7.55 -3.56 4.58
CA VAL A 249 7.52 -4.41 5.77
C VAL A 249 7.38 -3.58 7.05
N LYS A 250 7.17 -4.21 8.19
CA LYS A 250 7.38 -3.53 9.48
C LYS A 250 8.87 -3.34 9.75
N GLU A 251 9.22 -2.23 10.43
CA GLU A 251 10.60 -1.90 10.83
C GLU A 251 11.34 -3.09 11.47
N LYS A 252 10.68 -3.84 12.36
CA LYS A 252 11.28 -5.01 13.02
C LYS A 252 11.68 -6.14 12.08
N ASN A 253 11.12 -6.16 10.87
CA ASN A 253 11.29 -7.23 9.88
C ASN A 253 12.25 -6.85 8.74
N LYS A 254 12.69 -5.60 8.64
CA LYS A 254 13.50 -5.10 7.50
C LYS A 254 14.79 -5.90 7.26
N ASP A 255 15.37 -6.47 8.31
CA ASP A 255 16.60 -7.24 8.24
C ASP A 255 16.37 -8.77 8.30
N ALA A 256 15.11 -9.20 8.34
CA ALA A 256 14.77 -10.62 8.35
C ALA A 256 15.26 -11.29 7.06
N LYS A 257 15.67 -12.57 7.17
CA LYS A 257 16.15 -13.31 5.99
C LYS A 257 15.13 -13.34 4.86
N TRP A 258 13.88 -13.65 5.18
CA TRP A 258 12.81 -13.69 4.19
C TRP A 258 12.57 -12.33 3.49
N ALA A 259 12.73 -11.21 4.20
CA ALA A 259 12.61 -9.88 3.62
C ALA A 259 13.75 -9.60 2.62
N LYS A 260 14.99 -9.97 2.99
CA LYS A 260 16.15 -9.88 2.10
C LYS A 260 16.02 -10.81 0.88
N ASP A 261 15.45 -11.99 1.04
CA ASP A 261 15.23 -12.93 -0.06
C ASP A 261 14.16 -12.39 -1.04
N ILE A 262 13.11 -11.69 -0.55
CA ILE A 262 12.16 -10.98 -1.42
C ILE A 262 12.88 -9.89 -2.24
N VAL A 263 13.70 -9.06 -1.60
CA VAL A 263 14.52 -8.06 -2.30
C VAL A 263 15.40 -8.71 -3.36
N ALA A 264 16.11 -9.78 -3.00
CA ALA A 264 16.97 -10.51 -3.93
C ALA A 264 16.18 -11.10 -5.11
N ALA A 265 14.94 -11.57 -4.89
CA ALA A 265 14.08 -12.07 -5.96
C ALA A 265 13.72 -10.98 -6.97
N TYR A 266 13.38 -9.76 -6.50
CA TYR A 266 13.10 -8.61 -7.37
C TYR A 266 14.32 -8.11 -8.17
N HIS A 267 15.55 -8.37 -7.69
CA HIS A 267 16.80 -7.99 -8.40
C HIS A 267 17.47 -9.18 -9.11
N SER A 268 16.78 -10.33 -9.21
CA SER A 268 17.34 -11.53 -9.82
C SER A 268 17.35 -11.47 -11.35
N GLU A 269 18.28 -12.22 -11.96
CA GLU A 269 18.30 -12.43 -13.41
C GLU A 269 17.02 -13.09 -13.94
N GLU A 270 16.35 -13.92 -13.12
CA GLU A 270 15.07 -14.55 -13.49
C GLU A 270 13.97 -13.50 -13.60
N PHE A 271 13.90 -12.55 -12.65
CA PHE A 271 12.96 -11.44 -12.72
C PHE A 271 13.28 -10.47 -13.85
N LYS A 272 14.56 -10.14 -14.06
CA LYS A 272 14.99 -9.32 -15.19
C LYS A 272 14.51 -9.89 -16.51
N LYS A 273 14.72 -11.20 -16.73
CA LYS A 273 14.24 -11.87 -17.93
C LYS A 273 12.72 -11.80 -18.07
N TYR A 274 11.99 -11.97 -16.96
CA TYR A 274 10.53 -11.83 -16.98
C TYR A 274 10.11 -10.42 -17.43
N MET A 275 10.77 -9.38 -16.92
CA MET A 275 10.50 -7.99 -17.31
C MET A 275 10.83 -7.72 -18.78
N ASP A 276 11.97 -8.20 -19.27
CA ASP A 276 12.37 -8.07 -20.69
C ASP A 276 11.31 -8.66 -21.64
N GLU A 277 10.68 -9.77 -21.26
CA GLU A 277 9.66 -10.47 -22.04
C GLU A 277 8.24 -9.87 -21.89
N ASN A 278 7.90 -9.27 -20.75
CA ASN A 278 6.52 -8.96 -20.37
C ASN A 278 6.23 -7.47 -20.13
N ASN A 279 7.22 -6.59 -19.98
CA ASN A 279 6.99 -5.17 -19.66
C ASN A 279 6.08 -4.47 -20.67
N LYS A 280 6.31 -4.64 -21.97
CA LYS A 280 5.50 -4.04 -23.06
C LYS A 280 5.24 -2.54 -22.90
N GLY A 281 6.12 -1.81 -22.18
CA GLY A 281 6.00 -0.38 -21.94
C GLY A 281 5.02 0.03 -20.83
N LEU A 282 4.47 -0.92 -20.06
CA LEU A 282 3.59 -0.64 -18.93
C LEU A 282 4.36 -0.14 -17.70
N TRP A 283 5.54 -0.73 -17.46
CA TRP A 283 6.29 -0.54 -16.23
C TRP A 283 7.46 0.40 -16.42
N TYR A 284 7.54 1.38 -15.56
CA TYR A 284 8.77 2.12 -15.32
C TYR A 284 9.69 1.26 -14.44
N VAL A 285 10.95 1.17 -14.83
CA VAL A 285 12.03 0.52 -14.10
C VAL A 285 13.21 1.50 -14.11
N SER A 286 13.78 1.81 -12.96
CA SER A 286 14.93 2.73 -12.89
C SER A 286 16.13 2.17 -13.66
N GLU A 287 16.98 3.05 -14.21
CA GLU A 287 18.10 2.64 -15.06
C GLU A 287 19.07 1.67 -14.38
N ASP A 288 19.27 1.82 -13.07
CA ASP A 288 20.20 1.02 -12.27
C ASP A 288 19.54 -0.15 -11.53
N TYR A 289 18.26 -0.42 -11.81
CA TYR A 289 17.45 -1.37 -11.06
C TYR A 289 18.06 -2.79 -11.02
N PHE A 290 18.64 -3.25 -12.10
CA PHE A 290 19.25 -4.60 -12.25
C PHE A 290 20.79 -4.58 -12.22
N ASN A 291 21.42 -3.48 -11.80
CA ASN A 291 22.88 -3.33 -11.78
C ASN A 291 23.49 -3.58 -10.40
#